data_bfb9b0f67d58c89da494ab929e727fff
#
_entry.id   bfb9b0f67d58c89da494ab929e727fff
#
_cell.length_a   1.000
_cell.length_b   1.000
_cell.length_c   1.000
_cell.angle_alpha   90.00
_cell.angle_beta   90.00
_cell.angle_gamma   90.00
#
_symmetry.space_group_name_H-M   'P 1'
#
loop_
_entity.id
_entity.type
_entity.pdbx_description
1 polymer ?
#
loop_
_entity_poly.entity_id
_entity_poly.type
_entity_poly.pdbx_seq_one_letter_code
_entity_poly.pdbx_strand_id
1 'polypeptide(L)'
;DLVMQSFCHTAAYPKPIDVTTHHTLPDFIMTRGGVSLRPGDGIIHSWLNRMLLPDTVGTGGDSHTRFPMGISFPAGSGLVAFAAATGVMPLDMPESVLVRFKGKLQPGITLRDLVHAIPYYAIKAGLLTVEKKGKINAFSGRILEIEGLDELTVEQAFELSDASAERSAAGCTIKLPEKAIGEYLQSNITLLRWMIGEGYGDARTLERRAQAMEAWLANPQLLAADKDAEYAEVIEIDLAEIKEPVLCAPNDPDDARLLSSVQGQKIDEVFIGSCMTNIGHFRAAGKLLEKNPGNLPTRLWLAPPTKMDAHQLTEEGYYGIYGKAGARMEMPGCSLCMGNQARVETGSTVVSTSTRNFPNRLGDATNVYLASAELAAVAAITGKLPTVEEYMAYAADIDSMAADVYRYLSFDQIAEFREVAANAKIPVVQA
;
A
#
# COMPACT_ATOMS: atom_id res chain seq x y z
N ASP A 1 -14.91 6.12 18.28
CA ASP A 1 -14.24 5.53 17.14
C ASP A 1 -13.37 6.57 16.43
N LEU A 2 -12.68 6.21 15.36
CA LEU A 2 -11.75 7.08 14.65
C LEU A 2 -12.35 7.52 13.31
N VAL A 3 -12.41 8.84 13.08
CA VAL A 3 -12.68 9.43 11.76
C VAL A 3 -11.44 10.18 11.29
N MET A 4 -11.02 9.95 10.07
CA MET A 4 -9.82 10.55 9.51
C MET A 4 -10.06 11.09 8.10
N GLN A 5 -9.40 12.19 7.77
CA GLN A 5 -9.38 12.75 6.43
C GLN A 5 -7.96 13.15 6.01
N SER A 6 -7.72 13.26 4.71
CA SER A 6 -6.47 13.75 4.16
C SER A 6 -6.65 14.49 2.83
N PHE A 7 -5.56 15.06 2.35
CA PHE A 7 -5.48 15.78 1.07
C PHE A 7 -4.55 15.09 0.06
N CYS A 8 -4.32 13.78 0.19
CA CYS A 8 -3.38 13.06 -0.66
C CYS A 8 -3.69 13.12 -2.17
N HIS A 9 -4.96 13.31 -2.54
CA HIS A 9 -5.38 13.48 -3.94
C HIS A 9 -5.37 14.94 -4.41
N THR A 10 -5.31 15.89 -3.50
CA THR A 10 -5.43 17.33 -3.78
C THR A 10 -4.26 18.14 -3.24
N ALA A 11 -3.18 17.49 -2.81
CA ALA A 11 -2.03 18.14 -2.19
C ALA A 11 -1.40 19.24 -3.06
N ALA A 12 -1.47 19.12 -4.39
CA ALA A 12 -1.00 20.11 -5.35
C ALA A 12 -2.08 21.11 -5.81
N TYR A 13 -3.23 21.14 -5.16
CA TYR A 13 -4.36 22.06 -5.48
C TYR A 13 -4.79 22.00 -6.94
N PRO A 14 -5.16 20.81 -7.49
CA PRO A 14 -5.51 20.67 -8.90
C PRO A 14 -6.75 21.46 -9.33
N LYS A 15 -7.59 21.91 -8.36
CA LYS A 15 -8.80 22.69 -8.61
C LYS A 15 -8.88 23.89 -7.66
N PRO A 16 -9.47 25.04 -8.06
CA PRO A 16 -9.63 26.22 -7.21
C PRO A 16 -10.37 25.94 -5.90
N ILE A 17 -11.35 25.03 -5.90
CA ILE A 17 -12.11 24.66 -4.70
C ILE A 17 -11.23 24.00 -3.62
N ASP A 18 -10.12 23.39 -4.01
CA ASP A 18 -9.22 22.72 -3.08
C ASP A 18 -8.62 23.70 -2.08
N VAL A 19 -8.41 24.96 -2.46
CA VAL A 19 -7.96 26.01 -1.56
C VAL A 19 -8.93 26.17 -0.39
N THR A 20 -10.23 26.31 -0.68
CA THR A 20 -11.26 26.42 0.35
C THR A 20 -11.34 25.17 1.20
N THR A 21 -11.32 23.99 0.56
CA THR A 21 -11.41 22.69 1.26
C THR A 21 -10.25 22.51 2.23
N HIS A 22 -9.02 22.81 1.82
CA HIS A 22 -7.84 22.68 2.67
C HIS A 22 -7.85 23.62 3.88
N HIS A 23 -8.53 24.77 3.79
CA HIS A 23 -8.68 25.71 4.90
C HIS A 23 -9.84 25.39 5.84
N THR A 24 -10.89 24.73 5.37
CA THR A 24 -12.13 24.55 6.17
C THR A 24 -12.27 23.14 6.75
N LEU A 25 -11.82 22.12 6.03
CA LEU A 25 -12.04 20.73 6.41
C LEU A 25 -11.25 20.29 7.65
N PRO A 26 -9.98 20.73 7.88
CA PRO A 26 -9.26 20.38 9.10
C PRO A 26 -10.01 20.78 10.37
N ASP A 27 -10.44 22.02 10.48
CA ASP A 27 -11.19 22.52 11.64
C ASP A 27 -12.50 21.78 11.82
N PHE A 28 -13.21 21.51 10.72
CA PHE A 28 -14.45 20.75 10.76
C PHE A 28 -14.25 19.35 11.36
N ILE A 29 -13.22 18.62 10.94
CA ILE A 29 -12.96 17.27 11.41
C ILE A 29 -12.42 17.28 12.85
N MET A 30 -11.42 18.11 13.14
CA MET A 30 -10.76 18.13 14.46
C MET A 30 -11.70 18.60 15.57
N THR A 31 -12.57 19.57 15.31
CA THR A 31 -13.57 20.02 16.30
C THR A 31 -14.66 18.98 16.60
N ARG A 32 -14.70 17.90 15.82
CA ARG A 32 -15.61 16.74 15.99
C ARG A 32 -14.88 15.48 16.47
N GLY A 33 -13.66 15.63 16.97
CA GLY A 33 -12.88 14.53 17.52
C GLY A 33 -12.16 13.69 16.47
N GLY A 34 -12.07 14.13 15.21
CA GLY A 34 -11.39 13.44 14.14
C GLY A 34 -9.93 13.85 13.98
N VAL A 35 -9.26 13.19 13.06
CA VAL A 35 -7.85 13.41 12.68
C VAL A 35 -7.81 13.99 11.27
N SER A 36 -7.06 15.07 11.09
CA SER A 36 -6.83 15.68 9.79
C SER A 36 -5.35 15.67 9.43
N LEU A 37 -5.01 14.98 8.34
CA LEU A 37 -3.68 15.12 7.73
C LEU A 37 -3.58 16.45 6.99
N ARG A 38 -2.35 16.93 6.85
CA ARG A 38 -2.00 18.16 6.15
C ARG A 38 -1.66 17.86 4.68
N PRO A 39 -1.77 18.84 3.76
CA PRO A 39 -1.24 18.67 2.41
C PRO A 39 0.25 18.31 2.45
N GLY A 40 0.65 17.26 1.72
CA GLY A 40 2.02 16.77 1.71
C GLY A 40 2.38 15.77 2.82
N ASP A 41 1.50 15.49 3.77
CA ASP A 41 1.73 14.43 4.76
C ASP A 41 1.76 13.03 4.14
N GLY A 42 1.12 12.86 3.00
CA GLY A 42 1.13 11.62 2.24
C GLY A 42 -0.24 10.94 2.14
N ILE A 43 -0.20 9.67 1.81
CA ILE A 43 -1.37 8.85 1.51
C ILE A 43 -2.12 8.48 2.79
N ILE A 44 -3.43 8.74 2.82
CA ILE A 44 -4.27 8.46 3.99
C ILE A 44 -4.15 7.02 4.47
N HIS A 45 -4.11 6.04 3.55
CA HIS A 45 -4.07 4.61 3.89
C HIS A 45 -2.81 4.25 4.67
N SER A 46 -1.66 4.80 4.29
CA SER A 46 -0.38 4.59 4.99
C SER A 46 -0.37 5.16 6.42
N TRP A 47 -1.16 6.19 6.69
CA TRP A 47 -1.35 6.72 8.04
C TRP A 47 -2.43 5.96 8.81
N LEU A 48 -3.59 5.75 8.18
CA LEU A 48 -4.75 5.12 8.82
C LEU A 48 -4.42 3.70 9.29
N ASN A 49 -3.71 2.92 8.48
CA ASN A 49 -3.34 1.56 8.83
C ASN A 49 -2.48 1.48 10.10
N ARG A 50 -1.72 2.54 10.41
CA ARG A 50 -0.95 2.67 11.66
C ARG A 50 -1.80 3.03 12.88
N MET A 51 -3.09 3.33 12.68
CA MET A 51 -4.04 3.67 13.75
C MET A 51 -5.08 2.58 13.99
N LEU A 52 -5.02 1.47 13.25
CA LEU A 52 -5.96 0.37 13.40
C LEU A 52 -5.67 -0.46 14.64
N LEU A 53 -6.73 -1.04 15.17
CA LEU A 53 -6.67 -2.15 16.11
C LEU A 53 -6.95 -3.45 15.34
N PRO A 54 -6.43 -4.59 15.77
CA PRO A 54 -6.79 -5.88 15.19
C PRO A 54 -8.30 -6.10 15.21
N ASP A 55 -8.80 -6.84 14.26
CA ASP A 55 -10.21 -7.23 14.13
C ASP A 55 -11.22 -6.07 14.05
N THR A 56 -10.74 -4.84 13.74
CA THR A 56 -11.63 -3.70 13.54
C THR A 56 -12.35 -3.78 12.19
N VAL A 57 -13.58 -3.28 12.17
CA VAL A 57 -14.38 -3.07 10.96
C VAL A 57 -14.41 -1.60 10.63
N GLY A 58 -14.22 -1.25 9.36
CA GLY A 58 -14.23 0.12 8.92
C GLY A 58 -14.78 0.36 7.53
N THR A 59 -14.83 1.63 7.15
CA THR A 59 -15.23 2.10 5.82
C THR A 59 -14.46 3.33 5.41
N GLY A 60 -14.52 3.68 4.14
CA GLY A 60 -13.95 4.90 3.60
C GLY A 60 -14.43 5.18 2.18
N GLY A 61 -14.31 6.42 1.74
CA GLY A 61 -14.74 6.86 0.42
C GLY A 61 -13.80 6.49 -0.72
N ASP A 62 -12.63 5.94 -0.42
CA ASP A 62 -11.67 5.45 -1.40
C ASP A 62 -11.72 3.92 -1.45
N SER A 63 -11.69 3.35 -2.66
CA SER A 63 -11.72 1.89 -2.87
C SER A 63 -10.52 1.16 -2.25
N HIS A 64 -9.40 1.87 -2.03
CA HIS A 64 -8.21 1.37 -1.36
C HIS A 64 -8.23 1.55 0.17
N THR A 65 -9.36 1.92 0.75
CA THR A 65 -9.55 1.80 2.20
C THR A 65 -9.65 0.31 2.55
N ARG A 66 -8.49 -0.34 2.70
CA ARG A 66 -8.34 -1.78 2.95
C ARG A 66 -7.48 -2.00 4.19
N PHE A 67 -8.04 -2.66 5.18
CA PHE A 67 -7.36 -2.85 6.46
C PHE A 67 -6.53 -4.14 6.46
N PRO A 68 -5.23 -4.07 6.77
CA PRO A 68 -4.41 -5.28 6.87
C PRO A 68 -4.66 -6.09 8.15
N MET A 69 -5.11 -5.43 9.25
CA MET A 69 -5.32 -6.06 10.56
C MET A 69 -6.80 -6.20 10.95
N GLY A 70 -7.70 -6.08 10.00
CA GLY A 70 -9.14 -6.16 10.24
C GLY A 70 -9.83 -6.29 8.92
N ILE A 71 -10.98 -5.68 8.79
CA ILE A 71 -11.72 -5.66 7.52
C ILE A 71 -12.33 -4.29 7.29
N SER A 72 -12.39 -3.87 6.04
CA SER A 72 -13.08 -2.63 5.65
C SER A 72 -13.89 -2.84 4.39
N PHE A 73 -15.00 -2.12 4.34
CA PHE A 73 -15.94 -2.13 3.22
C PHE A 73 -16.04 -0.71 2.65
N PRO A 74 -15.25 -0.36 1.62
CA PRO A 74 -15.33 0.95 0.99
C PRO A 74 -16.73 1.24 0.47
N ALA A 75 -17.18 2.48 0.64
CA ALA A 75 -18.55 2.86 0.31
C ALA A 75 -18.61 4.28 -0.28
N GLY A 76 -19.75 4.62 -0.88
CA GLY A 76 -20.00 5.97 -1.36
C GLY A 76 -20.03 6.99 -0.20
N SER A 77 -19.70 8.25 -0.51
CA SER A 77 -19.53 9.33 0.47
C SER A 77 -20.73 9.51 1.42
N GLY A 78 -21.94 9.32 0.96
CA GLY A 78 -23.15 9.41 1.80
C GLY A 78 -23.19 8.34 2.89
N LEU A 79 -22.85 7.09 2.55
CA LEU A 79 -22.81 5.98 3.50
C LEU A 79 -21.64 6.12 4.49
N VAL A 80 -20.48 6.59 4.01
CA VAL A 80 -19.33 6.89 4.87
C VAL A 80 -19.68 8.01 5.87
N ALA A 81 -20.35 9.07 5.43
CA ALA A 81 -20.82 10.14 6.31
C ALA A 81 -21.84 9.65 7.33
N PHE A 82 -22.77 8.76 6.93
CA PHE A 82 -23.71 8.11 7.83
C PHE A 82 -22.98 7.29 8.89
N ALA A 83 -22.01 6.47 8.49
CA ALA A 83 -21.19 5.68 9.42
C ALA A 83 -20.39 6.56 10.38
N ALA A 84 -19.79 7.64 9.89
CA ALA A 84 -19.06 8.60 10.73
C ALA A 84 -19.96 9.30 11.77
N ALA A 85 -21.22 9.58 11.42
CA ALA A 85 -22.18 10.25 12.31
C ALA A 85 -22.84 9.32 13.32
N THR A 86 -23.09 8.05 12.94
CA THR A 86 -23.90 7.11 13.73
C THR A 86 -23.09 5.98 14.39
N GLY A 87 -21.85 5.77 13.94
CA GLY A 87 -21.00 4.64 14.37
C GLY A 87 -21.39 3.30 13.76
N VAL A 88 -22.34 3.25 12.82
CA VAL A 88 -22.82 2.02 12.20
C VAL A 88 -22.95 2.18 10.69
N MET A 89 -22.79 1.06 9.96
CA MET A 89 -23.01 0.99 8.51
C MET A 89 -23.82 -0.25 8.19
N PRO A 90 -24.98 -0.14 7.50
CA PRO A 90 -25.70 -1.30 7.04
C PRO A 90 -24.89 -2.03 5.97
N LEU A 91 -24.82 -3.35 6.07
CA LEU A 91 -24.07 -4.22 5.18
C LEU A 91 -24.78 -5.57 5.06
N ASP A 92 -25.04 -6.01 3.83
CA ASP A 92 -25.34 -7.40 3.56
C ASP A 92 -24.02 -8.19 3.59
N MET A 93 -23.92 -9.21 4.46
CA MET A 93 -22.68 -9.96 4.63
C MET A 93 -22.32 -10.70 3.34
N PRO A 94 -21.19 -10.38 2.70
CA PRO A 94 -20.76 -11.06 1.49
C PRO A 94 -20.25 -12.48 1.79
N GLU A 95 -20.30 -13.36 0.78
CA GLU A 95 -19.53 -14.61 0.79
C GLU A 95 -18.03 -14.32 0.78
N SER A 96 -17.22 -15.31 1.14
CA SER A 96 -15.75 -15.21 1.09
C SER A 96 -15.16 -16.10 0.00
N VAL A 97 -14.04 -15.60 -0.58
CA VAL A 97 -13.12 -16.39 -1.41
C VAL A 97 -11.81 -16.50 -0.65
N LEU A 98 -11.33 -17.71 -0.44
CA LEU A 98 -10.06 -17.97 0.23
C LEU A 98 -8.92 -18.10 -0.77
N VAL A 99 -7.85 -17.32 -0.58
CA VAL A 99 -6.54 -17.53 -1.21
C VAL A 99 -5.59 -18.08 -0.16
N ARG A 100 -5.10 -19.29 -0.39
CA ARG A 100 -4.16 -19.98 0.50
C ARG A 100 -2.81 -20.15 -0.17
N PHE A 101 -1.80 -19.46 0.36
CA PHE A 101 -0.42 -19.68 -0.03
C PHE A 101 0.17 -20.89 0.71
N LYS A 102 1.02 -21.65 0.01
CA LYS A 102 1.73 -22.81 0.54
C LYS A 102 3.21 -22.74 0.20
N GLY A 103 4.04 -23.30 1.06
CA GLY A 103 5.48 -23.37 0.83
C GLY A 103 6.22 -22.09 1.23
N LYS A 104 7.35 -21.82 0.58
CA LYS A 104 8.21 -20.67 0.88
C LYS A 104 8.45 -19.82 -0.35
N LEU A 105 8.55 -18.52 -0.12
CA LEU A 105 8.90 -17.56 -1.15
C LEU A 105 10.24 -17.93 -1.80
N GLN A 106 10.30 -17.86 -3.12
CA GLN A 106 11.51 -18.18 -3.87
C GLN A 106 12.46 -16.98 -3.94
N PRO A 107 13.78 -17.18 -4.06
CA PRO A 107 14.72 -16.08 -4.25
C PRO A 107 14.34 -15.21 -5.44
N GLY A 108 14.52 -13.91 -5.32
CA GLY A 108 14.18 -12.92 -6.35
C GLY A 108 12.69 -12.64 -6.52
N ILE A 109 11.81 -13.34 -5.79
CA ILE A 109 10.38 -13.12 -5.82
C ILE A 109 9.98 -12.21 -4.67
N THR A 110 9.25 -11.17 -4.99
CA THR A 110 8.81 -10.14 -4.03
C THR A 110 7.36 -10.37 -3.61
N LEU A 111 6.92 -9.65 -2.58
CA LEU A 111 5.52 -9.68 -2.18
C LEU A 111 4.58 -9.16 -3.30
N ARG A 112 5.03 -8.18 -4.09
CA ARG A 112 4.26 -7.68 -5.23
C ARG A 112 4.00 -8.76 -6.27
N ASP A 113 4.92 -9.70 -6.45
CA ASP A 113 4.70 -10.85 -7.34
C ASP A 113 3.58 -11.74 -6.80
N LEU A 114 3.47 -11.90 -5.47
CA LEU A 114 2.35 -12.63 -4.85
C LEU A 114 1.01 -11.91 -5.02
N VAL A 115 1.02 -10.58 -4.93
CA VAL A 115 -0.16 -9.76 -5.23
C VAL A 115 -0.68 -10.04 -6.64
N HIS A 116 0.21 -10.11 -7.62
CA HIS A 116 -0.14 -10.38 -9.01
C HIS A 116 -0.34 -11.89 -9.30
N ALA A 117 0.21 -12.78 -8.46
CA ALA A 117 -0.05 -14.21 -8.57
C ALA A 117 -1.52 -14.55 -8.27
N ILE A 118 -2.19 -13.80 -7.41
CA ILE A 118 -3.62 -14.03 -7.12
C ILE A 118 -4.47 -14.01 -8.41
N PRO A 119 -4.50 -12.92 -9.20
CA PRO A 119 -5.23 -12.93 -10.48
C PRO A 119 -4.65 -13.91 -11.49
N TYR A 120 -3.33 -14.12 -11.52
CA TYR A 120 -2.71 -15.08 -12.43
C TYR A 120 -3.23 -16.51 -12.22
N TYR A 121 -3.26 -16.98 -10.98
CA TYR A 121 -3.78 -18.31 -10.67
C TYR A 121 -5.31 -18.39 -10.78
N ALA A 122 -6.04 -17.31 -10.47
CA ALA A 122 -7.47 -17.24 -10.71
C ALA A 122 -7.83 -17.36 -12.20
N ILE A 123 -7.04 -16.74 -13.08
CA ILE A 123 -7.19 -16.89 -14.55
C ILE A 123 -6.92 -18.33 -14.97
N LYS A 124 -5.83 -18.94 -14.49
CA LYS A 124 -5.51 -20.35 -14.78
C LYS A 124 -6.60 -21.31 -14.34
N ALA A 125 -7.29 -21.00 -13.23
CA ALA A 125 -8.40 -21.79 -12.71
C ALA A 125 -9.75 -21.50 -13.40
N GLY A 126 -9.83 -20.53 -14.33
CA GLY A 126 -11.07 -20.11 -14.96
C GLY A 126 -12.00 -19.29 -14.05
N LEU A 127 -11.51 -18.80 -12.93
CA LEU A 127 -12.25 -18.02 -11.93
C LEU A 127 -12.19 -16.51 -12.18
N LEU A 128 -11.31 -16.07 -13.10
CA LEU A 128 -11.15 -14.68 -13.52
C LEU A 128 -10.88 -14.62 -15.02
N THR A 129 -11.51 -13.68 -15.73
CA THR A 129 -11.18 -13.39 -17.12
C THR A 129 -10.79 -11.94 -17.30
N VAL A 130 -9.86 -11.67 -18.23
CA VAL A 130 -9.46 -10.31 -18.63
C VAL A 130 -10.50 -9.71 -19.58
N GLU A 131 -11.18 -10.53 -20.36
CA GLU A 131 -12.19 -10.10 -21.34
C GLU A 131 -13.36 -9.37 -20.66
N LYS A 132 -13.73 -8.22 -21.23
CA LYS A 132 -14.83 -7.39 -20.70
C LYS A 132 -16.22 -7.99 -20.96
N LYS A 133 -16.39 -8.69 -22.08
CA LYS A 133 -17.66 -9.30 -22.45
C LYS A 133 -17.76 -10.68 -21.80
N GLY A 134 -18.78 -10.86 -20.96
CA GLY A 134 -18.96 -12.11 -20.22
C GLY A 134 -17.89 -12.31 -19.12
N LYS A 135 -17.41 -11.22 -18.53
CA LYS A 135 -16.35 -11.26 -17.49
C LYS A 135 -16.77 -12.19 -16.35
N ILE A 136 -15.93 -13.20 -16.08
CA ILE A 136 -15.97 -14.00 -14.87
C ILE A 136 -15.05 -13.31 -13.85
N ASN A 137 -15.51 -13.16 -12.63
CA ASN A 137 -14.71 -12.65 -11.53
C ASN A 137 -15.22 -13.22 -10.21
N ALA A 138 -14.57 -14.26 -9.72
CA ALA A 138 -14.93 -14.92 -8.47
C ALA A 138 -14.83 -14.02 -7.23
N PHE A 139 -14.01 -12.96 -7.30
CA PHE A 139 -13.82 -12.03 -6.18
C PHE A 139 -14.89 -10.93 -6.10
N SER A 140 -15.61 -10.68 -7.20
CA SER A 140 -16.51 -9.53 -7.29
C SER A 140 -17.61 -9.58 -6.24
N GLY A 141 -17.68 -8.54 -5.40
CA GLY A 141 -18.66 -8.43 -4.32
C GLY A 141 -18.45 -9.39 -3.15
N ARG A 142 -17.35 -10.13 -3.11
CA ARG A 142 -16.99 -11.07 -2.03
C ARG A 142 -15.87 -10.55 -1.17
N ILE A 143 -15.71 -11.11 0.01
CA ILE A 143 -14.55 -10.87 0.86
C ILE A 143 -13.40 -11.74 0.35
N LEU A 144 -12.23 -11.12 0.14
CA LEU A 144 -11.00 -11.86 -0.14
C LEU A 144 -10.30 -12.17 1.18
N GLU A 145 -10.22 -13.45 1.55
CA GLU A 145 -9.46 -13.93 2.71
C GLU A 145 -8.12 -14.48 2.25
N ILE A 146 -7.03 -14.11 2.91
CA ILE A 146 -5.67 -14.52 2.57
C ILE A 146 -4.99 -15.18 3.77
N GLU A 147 -4.40 -16.37 3.57
CA GLU A 147 -3.64 -17.07 4.60
C GLU A 147 -2.40 -17.79 4.04
N GLY A 148 -1.56 -18.34 4.92
CA GLY A 148 -0.39 -19.15 4.55
C GLY A 148 0.89 -18.34 4.36
N LEU A 149 0.96 -17.12 4.88
CA LEU A 149 2.13 -16.24 4.85
C LEU A 149 2.55 -15.91 6.30
N ASP A 150 3.07 -16.91 7.01
CA ASP A 150 3.30 -16.84 8.46
C ASP A 150 4.42 -15.87 8.89
N GLU A 151 5.25 -15.40 7.95
CA GLU A 151 6.33 -14.45 8.21
C GLU A 151 5.97 -13.01 7.78
N LEU A 152 4.72 -12.78 7.38
CA LEU A 152 4.27 -11.50 6.85
C LEU A 152 4.25 -10.42 7.94
N THR A 153 4.79 -9.26 7.64
CA THR A 153 4.63 -8.06 8.48
C THR A 153 3.33 -7.32 8.13
N VAL A 154 2.85 -6.46 9.03
CA VAL A 154 1.61 -5.69 8.78
C VAL A 154 1.78 -4.73 7.60
N GLU A 155 2.94 -4.10 7.45
CA GLU A 155 3.24 -3.22 6.30
C GLU A 155 3.19 -3.98 4.96
N GLN A 156 3.65 -5.23 4.94
CA GLN A 156 3.55 -6.11 3.77
C GLN A 156 2.10 -6.55 3.53
N ALA A 157 1.37 -6.89 4.59
CA ALA A 157 -0.03 -7.28 4.48
C ALA A 157 -0.88 -6.19 3.83
N PHE A 158 -0.56 -4.92 4.05
CA PHE A 158 -1.28 -3.83 3.43
C PHE A 158 -1.20 -3.88 1.89
N GLU A 159 -0.08 -4.27 1.33
CA GLU A 159 0.06 -4.42 -0.13
C GLU A 159 -0.93 -5.45 -0.70
N LEU A 160 -1.09 -6.59 -0.01
CA LEU A 160 -2.08 -7.62 -0.38
C LEU A 160 -3.53 -7.15 -0.19
N SER A 161 -3.84 -6.52 0.95
CA SER A 161 -5.20 -6.06 1.23
C SER A 161 -5.62 -4.94 0.27
N ASP A 162 -4.72 -4.01 -0.02
CA ASP A 162 -4.96 -2.86 -0.90
C ASP A 162 -5.31 -3.32 -2.34
N ALA A 163 -4.55 -4.28 -2.87
CA ALA A 163 -4.76 -4.84 -4.20
C ALA A 163 -6.12 -5.53 -4.39
N SER A 164 -6.79 -5.92 -3.32
CA SER A 164 -8.14 -6.53 -3.39
C SER A 164 -9.17 -5.60 -4.03
N ALA A 165 -8.93 -4.28 -3.98
CA ALA A 165 -9.75 -3.27 -4.65
C ALA A 165 -9.80 -3.49 -6.17
N GLU A 166 -8.71 -3.95 -6.78
CA GLU A 166 -8.62 -4.18 -8.21
C GLU A 166 -9.36 -5.45 -8.65
N ARG A 167 -9.60 -6.36 -7.71
CA ARG A 167 -10.42 -7.57 -7.93
C ARG A 167 -11.91 -7.30 -7.77
N SER A 168 -12.32 -6.06 -7.50
CA SER A 168 -13.70 -5.69 -7.14
C SER A 168 -14.21 -6.43 -5.89
N ALA A 169 -13.33 -6.85 -5.01
CA ALA A 169 -13.70 -7.47 -3.75
C ALA A 169 -14.45 -6.49 -2.85
N ALA A 170 -15.46 -6.95 -2.12
CA ALA A 170 -16.20 -6.13 -1.15
C ALA A 170 -15.32 -5.72 0.03
N GLY A 171 -14.48 -6.64 0.51
CA GLY A 171 -13.52 -6.44 1.58
C GLY A 171 -12.34 -7.38 1.42
N CYS A 172 -11.35 -7.24 2.31
CA CYS A 172 -10.22 -8.16 2.39
C CYS A 172 -9.82 -8.33 3.85
N THR A 173 -9.46 -9.54 4.23
CA THR A 173 -8.83 -9.83 5.52
C THR A 173 -7.65 -10.78 5.34
N ILE A 174 -6.64 -10.65 6.19
CA ILE A 174 -5.39 -11.40 6.07
C ILE A 174 -5.05 -12.00 7.42
N LYS A 175 -4.76 -13.30 7.43
CA LYS A 175 -4.27 -13.97 8.62
C LYS A 175 -2.84 -13.57 8.89
N LEU A 176 -2.63 -12.82 9.97
CA LEU A 176 -1.33 -12.32 10.39
C LEU A 176 -0.84 -12.99 11.66
N PRO A 177 0.49 -13.16 11.83
CA PRO A 177 1.06 -13.64 13.08
C PRO A 177 0.91 -12.58 14.19
N GLU A 178 0.51 -13.03 15.39
CA GLU A 178 0.34 -12.16 16.57
C GLU A 178 1.59 -11.31 16.85
N LYS A 179 2.79 -11.90 16.71
CA LYS A 179 4.05 -11.20 16.89
C LYS A 179 4.18 -9.96 15.99
N ALA A 180 3.89 -10.10 14.69
CA ALA A 180 3.98 -8.99 13.74
C ALA A 180 3.00 -7.86 14.09
N ILE A 181 1.80 -8.23 14.52
CA ILE A 181 0.79 -7.26 14.99
C ILE A 181 1.30 -6.56 16.26
N GLY A 182 1.82 -7.30 17.23
CA GLY A 182 2.32 -6.74 18.48
C GLY A 182 3.45 -5.73 18.27
N GLU A 183 4.44 -6.04 17.43
CA GLU A 183 5.54 -5.15 17.07
C GLU A 183 5.02 -3.88 16.38
N TYR A 184 4.03 -4.02 15.51
CA TYR A 184 3.44 -2.90 14.79
C TYR A 184 2.65 -1.97 15.72
N LEU A 185 1.83 -2.51 16.62
CA LEU A 185 1.08 -1.71 17.59
C LEU A 185 2.02 -0.99 18.57
N GLN A 186 3.08 -1.66 19.06
CA GLN A 186 4.08 -1.04 19.92
C GLN A 186 4.72 0.20 19.28
N SER A 187 5.10 0.09 18.02
CA SER A 187 5.62 1.21 17.23
C SER A 187 4.58 2.34 17.08
N ASN A 188 3.34 1.98 16.79
CA ASN A 188 2.28 2.95 16.48
C ASN A 188 1.75 3.72 17.70
N ILE A 189 1.86 3.16 18.92
CA ILE A 189 1.59 3.91 20.15
C ILE A 189 2.47 5.16 20.21
N THR A 190 3.75 5.03 19.89
CA THR A 190 4.68 6.17 19.84
C THR A 190 4.26 7.15 18.76
N LEU A 191 3.89 6.67 17.57
CA LEU A 191 3.38 7.53 16.49
C LEU A 191 2.16 8.33 16.91
N LEU A 192 1.16 7.70 17.55
CA LEU A 192 -0.05 8.38 17.99
C LEU A 192 0.26 9.49 18.99
N ARG A 193 1.14 9.26 19.95
CA ARG A 193 1.57 10.28 20.93
C ARG A 193 2.44 11.36 20.27
N TRP A 194 3.26 11.02 19.30
CA TRP A 194 3.93 12.00 18.45
C TRP A 194 2.92 12.89 17.71
N MET A 195 1.87 12.31 17.13
CA MET A 195 0.80 13.07 16.46
C MET A 195 0.09 14.04 17.41
N ILE A 196 -0.09 13.68 18.68
CA ILE A 196 -0.61 14.61 19.71
C ILE A 196 0.34 15.81 19.86
N GLY A 197 1.63 15.56 19.99
CA GLY A 197 2.65 16.60 20.10
C GLY A 197 2.69 17.53 18.90
N GLU A 198 2.45 16.99 17.72
CA GLU A 198 2.41 17.73 16.45
C GLU A 198 1.06 18.36 16.11
N GLY A 199 0.02 18.13 16.92
CA GLY A 199 -1.30 18.76 16.74
C GLY A 199 -2.10 18.27 15.54
N TYR A 200 -2.07 16.95 15.26
CA TYR A 200 -2.75 16.35 14.10
C TYR A 200 -4.26 16.19 14.23
N GLY A 201 -4.81 16.26 15.41
CA GLY A 201 -6.22 16.05 15.62
C GLY A 201 -6.64 16.19 17.07
N ASP A 202 -7.79 15.63 17.42
CA ASP A 202 -8.23 15.59 18.81
C ASP A 202 -7.29 14.67 19.63
N ALA A 203 -6.56 15.27 20.57
CA ALA A 203 -5.59 14.57 21.39
C ALA A 203 -6.22 13.45 22.23
N ARG A 204 -7.48 13.60 22.65
CA ARG A 204 -8.22 12.58 23.44
C ARG A 204 -8.52 11.36 22.56
N THR A 205 -8.87 11.57 21.30
CA THR A 205 -9.14 10.48 20.34
C THR A 205 -7.87 9.71 20.04
N LEU A 206 -6.75 10.39 19.81
CA LEU A 206 -5.45 9.76 19.58
C LEU A 206 -4.97 8.99 20.82
N GLU A 207 -5.09 9.56 22.02
CA GLU A 207 -4.68 8.86 23.25
C GLU A 207 -5.58 7.66 23.57
N ARG A 208 -6.91 7.76 23.39
CA ARG A 208 -7.80 6.59 23.54
C ARG A 208 -7.37 5.45 22.60
N ARG A 209 -6.96 5.79 21.39
CA ARG A 209 -6.48 4.80 20.43
C ARG A 209 -5.17 4.17 20.88
N ALA A 210 -4.23 4.97 21.40
CA ALA A 210 -2.96 4.47 21.96
C ALA A 210 -3.21 3.54 23.17
N GLN A 211 -4.09 3.95 24.09
CA GLN A 211 -4.45 3.11 25.26
C GLN A 211 -5.14 1.80 24.85
N ALA A 212 -5.98 1.83 23.80
CA ALA A 212 -6.60 0.62 23.27
C ALA A 212 -5.56 -0.33 22.66
N MET A 213 -4.50 0.18 22.02
CA MET A 213 -3.36 -0.63 21.57
C MET A 213 -2.58 -1.22 22.75
N GLU A 214 -2.32 -0.44 23.80
CA GLU A 214 -1.69 -0.92 25.04
C GLU A 214 -2.52 -2.02 25.71
N ALA A 215 -3.83 -1.84 25.78
CA ALA A 215 -4.75 -2.85 26.33
C ALA A 215 -4.75 -4.16 25.51
N TRP A 216 -4.71 -4.06 24.18
CA TRP A 216 -4.61 -5.23 23.32
C TRP A 216 -3.28 -5.95 23.53
N LEU A 217 -2.17 -5.22 23.61
CA LEU A 217 -0.83 -5.79 23.87
C LEU A 217 -0.74 -6.50 25.22
N ALA A 218 -1.49 -6.04 26.22
CA ALA A 218 -1.54 -6.67 27.53
C ALA A 218 -2.31 -8.01 27.52
N ASN A 219 -3.23 -8.22 26.58
CA ASN A 219 -4.02 -9.43 26.42
C ASN A 219 -4.37 -9.67 24.94
N PRO A 220 -3.40 -10.11 24.13
CA PRO A 220 -3.61 -10.29 22.68
C PRO A 220 -4.70 -11.33 22.42
N GLN A 221 -5.59 -10.97 21.51
CA GLN A 221 -6.63 -11.86 20.98
C GLN A 221 -6.83 -11.54 19.50
N LEU A 222 -6.92 -12.58 18.69
CA LEU A 222 -7.18 -12.49 17.26
C LEU A 222 -8.35 -13.39 16.89
N LEU A 223 -9.24 -12.89 16.05
CA LEU A 223 -10.27 -13.70 15.43
C LEU A 223 -9.60 -14.71 14.46
N ALA A 224 -10.19 -15.84 14.32
CA ALA A 224 -9.80 -16.87 13.37
C ALA A 224 -11.05 -17.42 12.70
N ALA A 225 -10.90 -17.91 11.48
CA ALA A 225 -11.97 -18.60 10.79
C ALA A 225 -12.38 -19.86 11.59
N ASP A 226 -13.68 -20.15 11.60
CA ASP A 226 -14.22 -21.38 12.17
C ASP A 226 -13.67 -22.59 11.40
N LYS A 227 -13.60 -23.75 12.07
CA LYS A 227 -13.05 -24.97 11.45
C LYS A 227 -13.90 -25.48 10.28
N ASP A 228 -15.17 -25.14 10.26
CA ASP A 228 -16.18 -25.49 9.28
C ASP A 228 -16.58 -24.28 8.42
N ALA A 229 -15.74 -23.24 8.37
CA ALA A 229 -15.99 -22.07 7.51
C ALA A 229 -16.15 -22.48 6.04
N GLU A 230 -17.20 -22.00 5.42
CA GLU A 230 -17.53 -22.24 4.03
C GLU A 230 -17.04 -21.07 3.15
N TYR A 231 -16.45 -21.41 2.00
CA TYR A 231 -15.95 -20.43 1.02
C TYR A 231 -16.64 -20.66 -0.32
N ALA A 232 -16.98 -19.56 -1.00
CA ALA A 232 -17.51 -19.64 -2.36
C ALA A 232 -16.51 -20.25 -3.34
N GLU A 233 -15.22 -19.93 -3.15
CA GLU A 233 -14.10 -20.50 -3.91
C GLU A 233 -12.86 -20.58 -3.01
N VAL A 234 -11.96 -21.53 -3.31
CA VAL A 234 -10.66 -21.69 -2.67
C VAL A 234 -9.59 -21.74 -3.74
N ILE A 235 -8.63 -20.84 -3.69
CA ILE A 235 -7.50 -20.76 -4.62
C ILE A 235 -6.23 -21.08 -3.83
N GLU A 236 -5.61 -22.21 -4.14
CA GLU A 236 -4.33 -22.59 -3.53
C GLU A 236 -3.17 -22.20 -4.46
N ILE A 237 -2.17 -21.53 -3.90
CA ILE A 237 -0.98 -21.07 -4.65
C ILE A 237 0.25 -21.64 -3.96
N ASP A 238 0.97 -22.52 -4.67
CA ASP A 238 2.27 -23.00 -4.21
C ASP A 238 3.37 -21.99 -4.56
N LEU A 239 3.98 -21.40 -3.54
CA LEU A 239 5.06 -20.44 -3.69
C LEU A 239 6.28 -21.02 -4.42
N ALA A 240 6.48 -22.34 -4.38
CA ALA A 240 7.57 -23.01 -5.11
C ALA A 240 7.37 -22.99 -6.63
N GLU A 241 6.16 -22.73 -7.11
CA GLU A 241 5.87 -22.62 -8.55
C GLU A 241 6.13 -21.21 -9.10
N ILE A 242 6.22 -20.19 -8.24
CA ILE A 242 6.49 -18.80 -8.65
C ILE A 242 8.00 -18.62 -8.72
N LYS A 243 8.57 -18.76 -9.92
CA LYS A 243 10.03 -18.76 -10.16
C LYS A 243 10.54 -17.54 -10.91
N GLU A 244 9.64 -16.65 -11.28
CA GLU A 244 9.94 -15.40 -11.99
C GLU A 244 8.90 -14.34 -11.60
N PRO A 245 9.21 -13.04 -11.77
CA PRO A 245 8.26 -11.97 -11.48
C PRO A 245 6.92 -12.13 -12.20
N VAL A 246 5.86 -11.80 -11.48
CA VAL A 246 4.50 -11.70 -12.01
C VAL A 246 4.10 -10.22 -12.06
N LEU A 247 3.71 -9.74 -13.23
CA LEU A 247 3.33 -8.35 -13.45
C LEU A 247 2.00 -8.27 -14.19
N CYS A 248 1.32 -7.11 -14.14
CA CYS A 248 0.10 -6.91 -14.90
C CYS A 248 0.39 -6.16 -16.20
N ALA A 249 -0.10 -6.67 -17.31
CA ALA A 249 0.03 -6.07 -18.63
C ALA A 249 -0.81 -4.78 -18.77
N PRO A 250 -0.53 -3.93 -19.75
CA PRO A 250 -1.20 -2.65 -19.91
C PRO A 250 -2.72 -2.72 -19.99
N ASN A 251 -3.35 -1.72 -19.38
CA ASN A 251 -4.76 -1.38 -19.44
C ASN A 251 -5.73 -2.26 -18.63
N ASP A 252 -5.24 -3.28 -17.93
CA ASP A 252 -6.07 -4.07 -17.02
C ASP A 252 -5.22 -4.61 -15.83
N PRO A 253 -5.56 -4.30 -14.57
CA PRO A 253 -4.84 -4.81 -13.41
C PRO A 253 -5.09 -6.30 -13.15
N ASP A 254 -6.03 -6.93 -13.87
CA ASP A 254 -6.26 -8.37 -13.85
C ASP A 254 -5.43 -9.14 -14.88
N ASP A 255 -4.87 -8.46 -15.91
CA ASP A 255 -4.05 -9.12 -16.95
C ASP A 255 -2.66 -9.48 -16.43
N ALA A 256 -2.64 -10.40 -15.47
CA ALA A 256 -1.41 -10.87 -14.83
C ALA A 256 -0.66 -11.83 -15.75
N ARG A 257 0.64 -11.60 -15.89
CA ARG A 257 1.55 -12.34 -16.78
C ARG A 257 2.90 -12.57 -16.12
N LEU A 258 3.59 -13.61 -16.56
CA LEU A 258 4.98 -13.87 -16.20
C LEU A 258 5.92 -12.92 -16.95
N LEU A 259 7.02 -12.51 -16.32
CA LEU A 259 8.02 -11.63 -16.93
C LEU A 259 8.53 -12.19 -18.25
N SER A 260 8.80 -13.51 -18.33
CA SER A 260 9.26 -14.19 -19.55
C SER A 260 8.36 -13.96 -20.77
N SER A 261 7.06 -13.74 -20.56
CA SER A 261 6.10 -13.54 -21.65
C SER A 261 6.10 -12.11 -22.22
N VAL A 262 6.70 -11.14 -21.52
CA VAL A 262 6.72 -9.72 -21.88
C VAL A 262 8.12 -9.09 -21.88
N GLN A 263 9.15 -9.87 -21.57
CA GLN A 263 10.55 -9.42 -21.55
C GLN A 263 10.99 -8.79 -22.87
N GLY A 264 11.91 -7.83 -22.79
CA GLY A 264 12.44 -7.11 -23.95
C GLY A 264 11.57 -5.91 -24.39
N GLN A 265 10.38 -5.72 -23.81
CA GLN A 265 9.56 -4.54 -24.08
C GLN A 265 10.31 -3.28 -23.68
N LYS A 266 10.46 -2.33 -24.61
CA LYS A 266 11.06 -1.01 -24.35
C LYS A 266 10.24 -0.25 -23.33
N ILE A 267 10.92 0.38 -22.36
CA ILE A 267 10.31 1.21 -21.31
C ILE A 267 10.83 2.64 -21.48
N ASP A 268 9.91 3.59 -21.51
CA ASP A 268 10.20 5.01 -21.66
C ASP A 268 10.25 5.71 -20.30
N GLU A 269 9.32 5.38 -19.40
CA GLU A 269 9.24 5.97 -18.07
C GLU A 269 8.98 4.92 -16.99
N VAL A 270 9.38 5.23 -15.76
CA VAL A 270 9.15 4.38 -14.59
C VAL A 270 8.60 5.23 -13.45
N PHE A 271 7.58 4.72 -12.76
CA PHE A 271 7.02 5.34 -11.57
C PHE A 271 7.05 4.39 -10.37
N ILE A 272 7.73 4.79 -9.30
CA ILE A 272 7.71 4.11 -8.01
C ILE A 272 7.00 4.99 -6.98
N GLY A 273 5.86 4.55 -6.53
CA GLY A 273 4.96 5.26 -5.60
C GLY A 273 3.58 4.63 -5.64
N SER A 274 2.76 4.88 -4.69
CA SER A 274 1.35 4.54 -4.52
C SER A 274 1.05 4.11 -3.08
N CYS A 275 -0.22 3.87 -2.75
CA CYS A 275 -0.61 3.29 -1.46
C CYS A 275 -0.02 1.89 -1.21
N MET A 276 0.28 1.13 -2.24
CA MET A 276 0.92 -0.19 -2.14
C MET A 276 2.44 -0.12 -1.95
N THR A 277 3.04 1.05 -1.80
CA THR A 277 4.47 1.18 -1.52
C THR A 277 4.74 1.57 -0.06
N ASN A 278 5.90 1.17 0.44
CA ASN A 278 6.42 1.53 1.74
C ASN A 278 7.93 1.82 1.61
N ILE A 279 8.57 2.23 2.69
CA ILE A 279 9.99 2.63 2.68
C ILE A 279 10.92 1.54 2.10
N GLY A 280 10.60 0.27 2.33
CA GLY A 280 11.40 -0.86 1.82
C GLY A 280 11.53 -0.87 0.31
N HIS A 281 10.43 -0.59 -0.40
CA HIS A 281 10.44 -0.51 -1.87
C HIS A 281 11.36 0.58 -2.40
N PHE A 282 11.39 1.73 -1.73
CA PHE A 282 12.30 2.83 -2.09
C PHE A 282 13.74 2.47 -1.78
N ARG A 283 14.03 1.85 -0.63
CA ARG A 283 15.37 1.36 -0.31
C ARG A 283 15.86 0.33 -1.33
N ALA A 284 15.01 -0.64 -1.72
CA ALA A 284 15.34 -1.63 -2.73
C ALA A 284 15.72 -0.97 -4.07
N ALA A 285 14.87 -0.07 -4.57
CA ALA A 285 15.16 0.70 -5.78
C ALA A 285 16.45 1.52 -5.64
N GLY A 286 16.65 2.19 -4.50
CA GLY A 286 17.86 2.95 -4.21
C GLY A 286 19.14 2.12 -4.23
N LYS A 287 19.11 0.91 -3.65
CA LYS A 287 20.26 -0.02 -3.67
C LYS A 287 20.63 -0.48 -5.08
N LEU A 288 19.63 -0.74 -5.92
CA LEU A 288 19.87 -1.08 -7.32
C LEU A 288 20.46 0.09 -8.11
N LEU A 289 19.93 1.30 -7.91
CA LEU A 289 20.42 2.52 -8.54
C LEU A 289 21.85 2.87 -8.08
N GLU A 290 22.17 2.70 -6.80
CA GLU A 290 23.49 2.96 -6.23
C GLU A 290 24.59 2.13 -6.91
N LYS A 291 24.30 0.88 -7.22
CA LYS A 291 25.21 -0.04 -7.92
C LYS A 291 25.34 0.24 -9.43
N ASN A 292 24.41 1.01 -9.98
CA ASN A 292 24.35 1.33 -11.41
C ASN A 292 24.39 2.87 -11.60
N PRO A 293 25.49 3.53 -11.22
CA PRO A 293 25.61 4.97 -11.33
C PRO A 293 25.69 5.40 -12.81
N GLY A 294 24.84 6.33 -13.20
CA GLY A 294 24.83 6.88 -14.55
C GLY A 294 23.48 7.45 -14.93
N ASN A 295 23.42 8.03 -16.12
CA ASN A 295 22.15 8.50 -16.66
C ASN A 295 21.27 7.32 -17.03
N LEU A 296 20.06 7.27 -16.46
CA LEU A 296 19.08 6.28 -16.80
C LEU A 296 18.57 6.48 -18.24
N PRO A 297 18.35 5.41 -19.01
CA PRO A 297 17.72 5.49 -20.33
C PRO A 297 16.21 5.85 -20.27
N THR A 298 15.63 5.82 -19.08
CA THR A 298 14.23 6.12 -18.82
C THR A 298 14.07 7.37 -17.94
N ARG A 299 12.90 7.98 -17.96
CA ARG A 299 12.53 8.97 -16.93
C ARG A 299 12.01 8.24 -15.70
N LEU A 300 12.67 8.44 -14.55
CA LEU A 300 12.28 7.84 -13.27
C LEU A 300 11.59 8.85 -12.37
N TRP A 301 10.40 8.47 -11.87
CA TRP A 301 9.61 9.24 -10.93
C TRP A 301 9.50 8.49 -9.61
N LEU A 302 9.71 9.19 -8.50
CA LEU A 302 9.63 8.62 -7.15
C LEU A 302 8.70 9.49 -6.30
N ALA A 303 7.67 8.87 -5.68
CA ALA A 303 6.75 9.54 -4.77
C ALA A 303 6.59 8.69 -3.49
N PRO A 304 7.32 8.98 -2.41
CA PRO A 304 7.17 8.27 -1.14
C PRO A 304 5.74 8.33 -0.61
N PRO A 305 5.25 7.29 0.09
CA PRO A 305 3.87 7.24 0.53
C PRO A 305 3.57 8.27 1.63
N THR A 306 4.52 8.56 2.51
CA THR A 306 4.34 9.56 3.58
C THR A 306 5.57 10.45 3.72
N LYS A 307 5.37 11.62 4.36
CA LYS A 307 6.49 12.51 4.71
C LYS A 307 7.49 11.85 5.65
N MET A 308 7.05 10.90 6.47
CA MET A 308 7.92 10.16 7.40
C MET A 308 8.85 9.23 6.63
N ASP A 309 8.34 8.54 5.60
CA ASP A 309 9.17 7.74 4.69
C ASP A 309 10.17 8.62 3.93
N ALA A 310 9.72 9.77 3.42
CA ALA A 310 10.57 10.72 2.71
C ALA A 310 11.69 11.27 3.61
N HIS A 311 11.37 11.61 4.86
CA HIS A 311 12.33 12.08 5.85
C HIS A 311 13.38 11.01 6.16
N GLN A 312 12.95 9.79 6.48
CA GLN A 312 13.86 8.69 6.79
C GLN A 312 14.77 8.33 5.60
N LEU A 313 14.22 8.31 4.38
CA LEU A 313 15.02 8.09 3.16
C LEU A 313 16.06 9.21 2.95
N THR A 314 15.75 10.43 3.35
CA THR A 314 16.69 11.56 3.29
C THR A 314 17.82 11.37 4.31
N GLU A 315 17.52 11.05 5.56
CA GLU A 315 18.49 10.78 6.62
C GLU A 315 19.42 9.60 6.28
N GLU A 316 18.88 8.58 5.60
CA GLU A 316 19.64 7.43 5.12
C GLU A 316 20.45 7.72 3.84
N GLY A 317 20.33 8.91 3.25
CA GLY A 317 21.09 9.33 2.07
C GLY A 317 20.50 8.89 0.72
N TYR A 318 19.35 8.24 0.68
CA TYR A 318 18.74 7.75 -0.57
C TYR A 318 18.35 8.87 -1.54
N TYR A 319 17.96 10.04 -1.04
CA TYR A 319 17.66 11.19 -1.90
C TYR A 319 18.88 11.63 -2.72
N GLY A 320 20.10 11.49 -2.15
CA GLY A 320 21.34 11.71 -2.90
C GLY A 320 21.57 10.68 -4.01
N ILE A 321 21.21 9.41 -3.77
CA ILE A 321 21.29 8.34 -4.77
C ILE A 321 20.30 8.61 -5.92
N TYR A 322 19.06 8.93 -5.59
CA TYR A 322 18.03 9.25 -6.58
C TYR A 322 18.38 10.46 -7.43
N GLY A 323 18.91 11.53 -6.79
CA GLY A 323 19.37 12.71 -7.50
C GLY A 323 20.51 12.42 -8.49
N LYS A 324 21.47 11.57 -8.10
CA LYS A 324 22.56 11.13 -8.99
C LYS A 324 22.05 10.30 -10.17
N ALA A 325 21.00 9.53 -9.98
CA ALA A 325 20.33 8.78 -11.03
C ALA A 325 19.45 9.65 -11.94
N GLY A 326 19.27 10.93 -11.63
CA GLY A 326 18.38 11.84 -12.38
C GLY A 326 16.90 11.59 -12.13
N ALA A 327 16.55 10.93 -11.02
CA ALA A 327 15.18 10.69 -10.67
C ALA A 327 14.46 11.98 -10.27
N ARG A 328 13.20 12.12 -10.68
CA ARG A 328 12.31 13.18 -10.25
C ARG A 328 11.59 12.77 -8.97
N MET A 329 11.88 13.50 -7.90
CA MET A 329 11.20 13.32 -6.62
C MET A 329 9.92 14.15 -6.58
N GLU A 330 8.82 13.49 -6.25
CA GLU A 330 7.51 14.11 -6.08
C GLU A 330 7.15 14.23 -4.58
N MET A 331 6.23 15.14 -4.28
CA MET A 331 5.67 15.28 -2.95
C MET A 331 5.03 13.95 -2.48
N PRO A 332 5.18 13.56 -1.21
CA PRO A 332 4.48 12.40 -0.65
C PRO A 332 2.98 12.46 -0.90
N GLY A 333 2.44 11.39 -1.46
CA GLY A 333 1.03 11.32 -1.82
C GLY A 333 0.76 10.45 -3.04
N CYS A 334 -0.45 10.58 -3.60
CA CYS A 334 -0.88 9.76 -4.74
C CYS A 334 -0.28 10.18 -6.08
N SER A 335 0.23 11.41 -6.20
CA SER A 335 1.01 11.92 -7.35
C SER A 335 0.57 11.38 -8.73
N LEU A 336 1.50 10.76 -9.46
CA LEU A 336 1.22 10.16 -10.77
C LEU A 336 0.19 9.03 -10.71
N CYS A 337 0.09 8.29 -9.62
CA CYS A 337 -0.89 7.21 -9.49
C CYS A 337 -2.34 7.66 -9.78
N MET A 338 -2.64 8.94 -9.52
CA MET A 338 -3.93 9.58 -9.85
C MET A 338 -3.87 10.47 -11.11
N GLY A 339 -2.66 10.78 -11.62
CA GLY A 339 -2.47 11.75 -12.70
C GLY A 339 -2.87 13.18 -12.33
N ASN A 340 -2.88 13.54 -11.05
CA ASN A 340 -3.36 14.83 -10.55
C ASN A 340 -2.25 15.87 -10.36
N GLN A 341 -1.02 15.45 -10.05
CA GLN A 341 0.12 16.35 -9.80
C GLN A 341 1.07 16.39 -11.00
N ALA A 342 1.31 15.22 -11.59
CA ALA A 342 2.13 15.06 -12.77
C ALA A 342 1.57 13.95 -13.65
N ARG A 343 1.98 13.93 -14.91
CA ARG A 343 1.59 12.91 -15.89
C ARG A 343 2.84 12.50 -16.67
N VAL A 344 2.90 11.22 -17.02
CA VAL A 344 3.91 10.72 -17.94
C VAL A 344 3.64 11.20 -19.36
N GLU A 345 4.61 11.11 -20.25
CA GLU A 345 4.51 11.56 -21.62
C GLU A 345 3.45 10.76 -22.39
N THR A 346 2.72 11.47 -23.26
CA THR A 346 1.69 10.86 -24.11
C THR A 346 2.27 9.74 -24.97
N GLY A 347 1.61 8.57 -24.94
CA GLY A 347 2.02 7.40 -25.73
C GLY A 347 3.18 6.61 -25.15
N SER A 348 3.74 7.01 -23.98
CA SER A 348 4.87 6.30 -23.37
C SER A 348 4.47 4.90 -22.85
N THR A 349 5.46 4.01 -22.82
CA THR A 349 5.37 2.72 -22.13
C THR A 349 6.03 2.83 -20.77
N VAL A 350 5.28 2.49 -19.74
CA VAL A 350 5.62 2.75 -18.33
C VAL A 350 5.64 1.46 -17.52
N VAL A 351 6.61 1.32 -16.62
CA VAL A 351 6.52 0.37 -15.51
C VAL A 351 6.19 1.13 -14.23
N SER A 352 5.19 0.68 -13.50
CA SER A 352 4.68 1.39 -12.34
C SER A 352 4.40 0.47 -11.15
N THR A 353 4.66 0.96 -9.95
CA THR A 353 4.22 0.34 -8.70
C THR A 353 2.83 0.81 -8.27
N SER A 354 2.11 1.56 -9.10
CA SER A 354 0.74 1.98 -8.81
C SER A 354 -0.21 0.79 -8.71
N THR A 355 -1.40 1.04 -8.18
CA THR A 355 -2.42 0.01 -8.01
C THR A 355 -3.17 -0.30 -9.30
N ARG A 356 -3.28 0.69 -10.20
CA ARG A 356 -4.13 0.66 -11.40
C ARG A 356 -3.37 1.11 -12.62
N ASN A 357 -3.68 0.45 -13.75
CA ASN A 357 -3.16 0.78 -15.08
C ASN A 357 -4.26 0.95 -16.13
N PHE A 358 -5.43 1.39 -15.72
CA PHE A 358 -6.51 1.69 -16.67
C PHE A 358 -6.07 2.72 -17.73
N PRO A 359 -6.64 2.68 -18.94
CA PRO A 359 -6.29 3.61 -20.00
C PRO A 359 -6.28 5.07 -19.55
N ASN A 360 -5.28 5.83 -19.95
CA ASN A 360 -5.11 7.27 -19.69
C ASN A 360 -4.94 7.66 -18.20
N ARG A 361 -4.70 6.71 -17.29
CA ARG A 361 -4.60 7.01 -15.86
C ARG A 361 -3.32 7.79 -15.50
N LEU A 362 -2.16 7.33 -15.94
CA LEU A 362 -0.88 7.99 -15.65
C LEU A 362 -0.54 9.07 -16.71
N GLY A 363 -1.05 8.94 -17.90
CA GLY A 363 -0.84 9.83 -19.03
C GLY A 363 -1.73 9.43 -20.21
N ASP A 364 -1.86 10.28 -21.21
CA ASP A 364 -2.72 10.01 -22.36
C ASP A 364 -2.11 8.94 -23.28
N ALA A 365 -2.92 8.00 -23.74
CA ALA A 365 -2.53 6.89 -24.62
C ALA A 365 -1.32 6.06 -24.13
N THR A 366 -1.09 6.01 -22.82
CA THR A 366 0.05 5.28 -22.23
C THR A 366 -0.23 3.80 -22.06
N ASN A 367 0.83 2.98 -22.18
CA ASN A 367 0.82 1.57 -21.85
C ASN A 367 1.54 1.34 -20.52
N VAL A 368 0.80 1.00 -19.47
CA VAL A 368 1.34 0.90 -18.11
C VAL A 368 1.35 -0.55 -17.64
N TYR A 369 2.55 -1.08 -17.37
CA TYR A 369 2.75 -2.34 -16.66
C TYR A 369 2.76 -2.09 -15.15
N LEU A 370 2.06 -2.92 -14.38
CA LEU A 370 2.16 -2.91 -12.91
C LEU A 370 3.16 -3.97 -12.47
N ALA A 371 4.14 -3.56 -11.67
CA ALA A 371 5.22 -4.45 -11.24
C ALA A 371 5.73 -4.12 -9.83
N SER A 372 6.64 -4.95 -9.31
CA SER A 372 7.38 -4.65 -8.08
C SER A 372 8.30 -3.44 -8.25
N ALA A 373 8.71 -2.84 -7.14
CA ALA A 373 9.67 -1.73 -7.16
C ALA A 373 11.04 -2.18 -7.65
N GLU A 374 11.42 -3.40 -7.36
CA GLU A 374 12.66 -4.04 -7.81
C GLU A 374 12.66 -4.19 -9.33
N LEU A 375 11.59 -4.77 -9.90
CA LEU A 375 11.48 -4.90 -11.36
C LEU A 375 11.38 -3.54 -12.04
N ALA A 376 10.67 -2.58 -11.43
CA ALA A 376 10.59 -1.21 -11.92
C ALA A 376 11.98 -0.53 -11.94
N ALA A 377 12.78 -0.68 -10.88
CA ALA A 377 14.14 -0.14 -10.82
C ALA A 377 15.06 -0.78 -11.86
N VAL A 378 14.99 -2.10 -12.06
CA VAL A 378 15.76 -2.78 -13.11
C VAL A 378 15.32 -2.30 -14.49
N ALA A 379 14.02 -2.12 -14.73
CA ALA A 379 13.51 -1.57 -15.99
C ALA A 379 13.99 -0.13 -16.21
N ALA A 380 14.11 0.68 -15.14
CA ALA A 380 14.67 2.02 -15.23
C ALA A 380 16.14 2.01 -15.66
N ILE A 381 16.92 1.10 -15.11
CA ILE A 381 18.36 0.93 -15.39
C ILE A 381 18.59 0.42 -16.83
N THR A 382 17.79 -0.53 -17.28
CA THR A 382 17.99 -1.22 -18.56
C THR A 382 17.25 -0.59 -19.75
N GLY A 383 16.25 0.26 -19.50
CA GLY A 383 15.38 0.84 -20.53
C GLY A 383 14.40 -0.15 -21.16
N LYS A 384 14.24 -1.32 -20.58
CA LYS A 384 13.35 -2.39 -21.07
C LYS A 384 12.87 -3.25 -19.89
N LEU A 385 11.84 -4.05 -20.09
CA LEU A 385 11.58 -5.20 -19.23
C LEU A 385 12.74 -6.20 -19.40
N PRO A 386 13.48 -6.51 -18.32
CA PRO A 386 14.65 -7.41 -18.41
C PRO A 386 14.23 -8.83 -18.78
N THR A 387 15.20 -9.65 -19.19
CA THR A 387 14.99 -11.10 -19.16
C THR A 387 14.90 -11.60 -17.72
N VAL A 388 14.35 -12.79 -17.51
CA VAL A 388 14.28 -13.38 -16.17
C VAL A 388 15.69 -13.52 -15.57
N GLU A 389 16.67 -13.96 -16.36
CA GLU A 389 18.06 -14.09 -15.92
C GLU A 389 18.68 -12.74 -15.54
N GLU A 390 18.50 -11.71 -16.38
CA GLU A 390 18.93 -10.33 -16.06
C GLU A 390 18.31 -9.85 -14.75
N TYR A 391 16.99 -10.02 -14.58
CA TYR A 391 16.32 -9.61 -13.36
C TYR A 391 16.83 -10.34 -12.12
N MET A 392 16.96 -11.67 -12.18
CA MET A 392 17.42 -12.47 -11.04
C MET A 392 18.84 -12.10 -10.60
N ALA A 393 19.69 -11.66 -11.52
CA ALA A 393 21.03 -11.18 -11.18
C ALA A 393 20.98 -9.90 -10.31
N TYR A 394 20.04 -8.99 -10.60
CA TYR A 394 19.80 -7.79 -9.76
C TYR A 394 19.10 -8.14 -8.44
N ALA A 395 18.11 -9.02 -8.48
CA ALA A 395 17.31 -9.40 -7.32
C ALA A 395 18.17 -10.11 -6.25
N ALA A 396 19.16 -10.91 -6.64
CA ALA A 396 20.08 -11.56 -5.71
C ALA A 396 20.83 -10.54 -4.80
N ASP A 397 21.10 -9.35 -5.29
CA ASP A 397 21.68 -8.28 -4.49
C ASP A 397 20.73 -7.81 -3.37
N ILE A 398 19.44 -7.70 -3.68
CA ILE A 398 18.42 -7.29 -2.72
C ILE A 398 18.17 -8.40 -1.71
N ASP A 399 18.05 -9.65 -2.15
CA ASP A 399 17.87 -10.80 -1.27
C ASP A 399 18.98 -10.88 -0.21
N SER A 400 20.22 -10.59 -0.60
CA SER A 400 21.38 -10.63 0.30
C SER A 400 21.32 -9.58 1.42
N MET A 401 20.53 -8.52 1.26
CA MET A 401 20.38 -7.41 2.20
C MET A 401 18.90 -7.17 2.62
N ALA A 402 18.03 -8.15 2.41
CA ALA A 402 16.58 -8.00 2.60
C ALA A 402 16.21 -7.52 4.01
N ALA A 403 16.90 -8.00 5.06
CA ALA A 403 16.65 -7.59 6.44
C ALA A 403 16.85 -6.08 6.68
N ASP A 404 17.82 -5.46 6.01
CA ASP A 404 18.08 -4.02 6.10
C ASP A 404 17.14 -3.23 5.19
N VAL A 405 16.93 -3.69 3.97
CA VAL A 405 16.11 -3.03 2.95
C VAL A 405 14.65 -2.97 3.38
N TYR A 406 14.08 -4.10 3.80
CA TYR A 406 12.67 -4.20 4.17
C TYR A 406 12.40 -3.97 5.66
N ARG A 407 13.31 -3.33 6.38
CA ARG A 407 13.06 -2.85 7.71
C ARG A 407 12.12 -1.63 7.66
N TYR A 408 10.92 -1.79 8.17
CA TYR A 408 9.93 -0.71 8.18
C TYR A 408 10.19 0.32 9.28
N LEU A 409 9.44 1.43 9.25
CA LEU A 409 9.53 2.46 10.28
C LEU A 409 9.04 1.93 11.61
N SER A 410 9.94 1.88 12.59
CA SER A 410 9.62 1.54 13.99
C SER A 410 9.75 2.83 14.81
N PHE A 411 8.63 3.52 15.01
CA PHE A 411 8.59 4.86 15.60
C PHE A 411 9.09 4.89 17.05
N ASP A 412 8.88 3.80 17.78
CA ASP A 412 9.41 3.59 19.14
C ASP A 412 10.95 3.43 19.18
N GLN A 413 11.59 3.22 18.04
CA GLN A 413 13.05 3.12 17.91
C GLN A 413 13.69 4.39 17.31
N ILE A 414 12.91 5.28 16.70
CA ILE A 414 13.39 6.53 16.10
C ILE A 414 13.39 7.62 17.17
N ALA A 415 14.58 8.20 17.46
CA ALA A 415 14.77 9.14 18.56
C ALA A 415 13.83 10.36 18.49
N GLU A 416 13.68 10.96 17.32
CA GLU A 416 12.82 12.13 17.10
C GLU A 416 11.36 11.85 17.49
N PHE A 417 10.80 10.72 17.06
CA PHE A 417 9.41 10.36 17.40
C PHE A 417 9.25 10.09 18.89
N ARG A 418 10.20 9.40 19.52
CA ARG A 418 10.17 9.13 20.96
C ARG A 418 10.25 10.41 21.79
N GLU A 419 11.11 11.35 21.40
CA GLU A 419 11.30 12.60 22.11
C GLU A 419 10.03 13.46 22.09
N VAL A 420 9.44 13.65 20.93
CA VAL A 420 8.18 14.41 20.79
C VAL A 420 7.05 13.69 21.53
N ALA A 421 6.92 12.38 21.39
CA ALA A 421 5.90 11.60 22.08
C ALA A 421 6.01 11.70 23.61
N ALA A 422 7.25 11.64 24.14
CA ALA A 422 7.50 11.76 25.58
C ALA A 422 7.18 13.16 26.15
N ASN A 423 7.30 14.20 25.33
CA ASN A 423 7.01 15.59 25.70
C ASN A 423 5.60 16.03 25.34
N ALA A 424 4.81 15.20 24.68
CA ALA A 424 3.44 15.52 24.31
C ALA A 424 2.55 15.75 25.53
N LYS A 425 1.68 16.75 25.47
CA LYS A 425 0.68 17.00 26.52
C LYS A 425 -0.47 16.01 26.37
N ILE A 426 -0.32 14.86 26.99
CA ILE A 426 -1.31 13.80 26.94
C ILE A 426 -2.53 14.18 27.81
N PRO A 427 -3.74 14.22 27.26
CA PRO A 427 -4.94 14.48 28.02
C PRO A 427 -5.29 13.28 28.91
N VAL A 428 -5.90 13.57 30.06
CA VAL A 428 -6.52 12.51 30.87
C VAL A 428 -7.77 12.03 30.13
N VAL A 429 -7.76 10.78 29.71
CA VAL A 429 -8.91 10.14 29.05
C VAL A 429 -9.53 9.18 30.05
N GLN A 430 -10.83 9.36 30.32
CA GLN A 430 -11.59 8.37 31.11
C GLN A 430 -11.94 7.19 30.17
N ALA A 431 -11.74 5.98 30.67
CA ALA A 431 -12.03 4.73 29.97
C ALA A 431 -13.52 4.57 29.64
#